data_189cec15432f22737d825fba8ee03fae
#
_entry.id   189cec15432f22737d825fba8ee03fae
#
_cell.length_a   1.000
_cell.length_b   1.000
_cell.length_c   1.000
_cell.angle_alpha   90.00
_cell.angle_beta   90.00
_cell.angle_gamma   90.00
#
_symmetry.space_group_name_H-M   'P 1'
#
loop_
_entity.id
_entity.type
_entity.pdbx_description
1 polymer ?
#
loop_
_entity_poly.entity_id
_entity_poly.type
_entity_poly.pdbx_seq_one_letter_code
_entity_poly.pdbx_strand_id
1 'polypeptide(L)'
;MSDFSHIHPDFQHIMALSAKDRLAFLDEPRWIGYDTARLIMDSLNALMDKPKRPRMPSLLIVGESNNGKTTIIRRFYDLCGKAYVNDDADAIKPVILAEAPPSADEKGLYISLLERFFAPYRASDSTAKLRYQVIHLFRACQVRLLVIDEFHSLLTGTATKQREVMNAIKLLCNELCIPIVGVGTREAVRVLHSDPQHASRFDVVSLPLWALNKDFQKLLASFEKALPLKKASRLHQPELASLFHAISGGNLGDLHRLLVECSKAAIESGEECI
;
A
#
# COMPACT_ATOMS: atom_id res chain seq x y z
N MET A 1 -15.17 4.61 37.59
CA MET A 1 -14.38 4.83 36.35
C MET A 1 -14.80 3.76 35.36
N SER A 2 -15.33 4.13 34.22
CA SER A 2 -15.69 3.15 33.16
C SER A 2 -14.42 2.43 32.74
N ASP A 3 -14.42 1.10 32.79
CA ASP A 3 -13.29 0.30 32.34
C ASP A 3 -13.35 0.19 30.82
N PHE A 4 -12.43 0.89 30.13
CA PHE A 4 -12.28 0.84 28.66
C PHE A 4 -11.11 -0.08 28.27
N SER A 5 -10.87 -1.15 29.01
CA SER A 5 -9.79 -2.12 28.78
C SER A 5 -9.84 -2.80 27.41
N HIS A 6 -11.01 -2.81 26.75
CA HIS A 6 -11.18 -3.32 25.39
C HIS A 6 -10.66 -2.36 24.31
N ILE A 7 -10.40 -1.08 24.65
CA ILE A 7 -9.85 -0.06 23.74
C ILE A 7 -8.34 0.03 23.94
N HIS A 8 -7.61 0.22 22.83
CA HIS A 8 -6.16 0.44 22.88
C HIS A 8 -5.84 1.66 23.77
N PRO A 9 -4.81 1.61 24.62
CA PRO A 9 -4.48 2.71 25.54
C PRO A 9 -4.37 4.08 24.85
N ASP A 10 -3.81 4.14 23.65
CA ASP A 10 -3.65 5.36 22.87
C ASP A 10 -5.00 5.99 22.45
N PHE A 11 -6.08 5.22 22.45
CA PHE A 11 -7.41 5.67 22.01
C PHE A 11 -8.42 5.81 23.16
N GLN A 12 -8.08 5.43 24.39
CA GLN A 12 -9.01 5.51 25.51
C GLN A 12 -9.49 6.93 25.82
N HIS A 13 -8.64 7.93 25.55
CA HIS A 13 -9.00 9.33 25.74
C HIS A 13 -10.19 9.77 24.84
N ILE A 14 -10.38 9.11 23.68
CA ILE A 14 -11.50 9.38 22.76
C ILE A 14 -12.86 9.06 23.42
N MET A 15 -12.89 8.16 24.39
CA MET A 15 -14.13 7.79 25.09
C MET A 15 -14.75 8.92 25.91
N ALA A 16 -13.95 9.93 26.27
CA ALA A 16 -14.41 11.13 26.97
C ALA A 16 -15.00 12.20 26.04
N LEU A 17 -14.83 12.04 24.73
CA LEU A 17 -15.29 13.01 23.73
C LEU A 17 -16.79 12.87 23.46
N SER A 18 -17.36 13.90 22.81
CA SER A 18 -18.75 13.90 22.37
C SER A 18 -19.00 12.79 21.31
N ALA A 19 -20.26 12.38 21.14
CA ALA A 19 -20.64 11.45 20.09
C ALA A 19 -20.17 11.95 18.70
N LYS A 20 -20.31 13.25 18.42
CA LYS A 20 -19.86 13.88 17.17
C LYS A 20 -18.35 13.71 16.93
N ASP A 21 -17.54 13.91 17.96
CA ASP A 21 -16.07 13.80 17.83
C ASP A 21 -15.65 12.33 17.69
N ARG A 22 -16.35 11.40 18.35
CA ARG A 22 -16.12 9.96 18.18
C ARG A 22 -16.50 9.46 16.78
N LEU A 23 -17.55 10.02 16.18
CA LEU A 23 -17.91 9.77 14.78
C LEU A 23 -16.82 10.29 13.83
N ALA A 24 -16.34 11.51 14.04
CA ALA A 24 -15.23 12.06 13.26
C ALA A 24 -13.95 11.21 13.38
N PHE A 25 -13.68 10.71 14.57
CA PHE A 25 -12.56 9.79 14.80
C PHE A 25 -12.66 8.50 13.97
N LEU A 26 -13.85 7.96 13.68
CA LEU A 26 -14.02 6.77 12.84
C LEU A 26 -13.53 7.00 11.39
N ASP A 27 -13.66 8.20 10.88
CA ASP A 27 -13.28 8.55 9.50
C ASP A 27 -11.77 8.82 9.33
N GLU A 28 -11.03 8.92 10.45
CA GLU A 28 -9.58 9.09 10.38
C GLU A 28 -8.87 7.78 9.97
N PRO A 29 -7.88 7.84 9.07
CA PRO A 29 -7.12 6.66 8.67
C PRO A 29 -6.28 6.12 9.83
N ARG A 30 -6.40 4.81 10.11
CA ARG A 30 -5.62 4.13 11.15
C ARG A 30 -4.97 2.88 10.63
N TRP A 31 -3.76 2.65 11.11
CA TRP A 31 -3.04 1.44 10.84
C TRP A 31 -3.40 0.34 11.83
N ILE A 32 -3.94 -0.75 11.31
CA ILE A 32 -4.15 -1.99 12.08
C ILE A 32 -3.15 -3.02 11.55
N GLY A 33 -2.14 -3.29 12.36
CA GLY A 33 -1.08 -4.23 11.98
C GLY A 33 -1.53 -5.68 12.09
N TYR A 34 -1.16 -6.49 11.10
CA TYR A 34 -1.34 -7.95 11.08
C TYR A 34 -0.13 -8.62 10.44
N ASP A 35 0.02 -9.93 10.64
CA ASP A 35 1.27 -10.62 10.35
C ASP A 35 1.67 -10.54 8.87
N THR A 36 0.73 -10.75 7.94
CA THR A 36 1.06 -10.66 6.50
C THR A 36 1.51 -9.24 6.11
N ALA A 37 0.89 -8.19 6.67
CA ALA A 37 1.32 -6.82 6.40
C ALA A 37 2.72 -6.55 6.94
N ARG A 38 3.05 -7.08 8.13
CA ARG A 38 4.41 -6.98 8.69
C ARG A 38 5.43 -7.68 7.82
N LEU A 39 5.16 -8.91 7.38
CA LEU A 39 6.03 -9.66 6.47
C LEU A 39 6.29 -8.91 5.15
N ILE A 40 5.26 -8.26 4.59
CA ILE A 40 5.44 -7.42 3.39
C ILE A 40 6.34 -6.23 3.70
N MET A 41 6.11 -5.53 4.82
CA MET A 41 6.95 -4.39 5.23
C MET A 41 8.40 -4.80 5.48
N ASP A 42 8.63 -5.95 6.12
CA ASP A 42 9.98 -6.51 6.34
C ASP A 42 10.66 -6.84 5.01
N SER A 43 9.92 -7.39 4.05
CA SER A 43 10.41 -7.65 2.70
C SER A 43 10.83 -6.37 1.96
N LEU A 44 10.05 -5.29 2.10
CA LEU A 44 10.37 -3.99 1.52
C LEU A 44 11.62 -3.38 2.17
N ASN A 45 11.76 -3.46 3.49
CA ASN A 45 12.97 -3.03 4.20
C ASN A 45 14.19 -3.84 3.72
N ALA A 46 14.06 -5.16 3.67
CA ALA A 46 15.13 -6.03 3.20
C ALA A 46 15.56 -5.72 1.75
N LEU A 47 14.63 -5.29 0.88
CA LEU A 47 14.96 -4.84 -0.47
C LEU A 47 15.75 -3.52 -0.45
N MET A 48 15.36 -2.56 0.38
CA MET A 48 16.06 -1.28 0.51
C MET A 48 17.48 -1.42 1.06
N ASP A 49 17.72 -2.41 1.91
CA ASP A 49 19.01 -2.63 2.56
C ASP A 49 19.99 -3.46 1.72
N LYS A 50 19.54 -3.99 0.59
CA LYS A 50 20.44 -4.74 -0.32
C LYS A 50 21.49 -3.82 -0.94
N PRO A 51 22.76 -4.28 -1.02
CA PRO A 51 23.80 -3.53 -1.70
C PRO A 51 23.46 -3.34 -3.18
N LYS A 52 23.76 -2.15 -3.70
CA LYS A 52 23.54 -1.81 -5.11
C LYS A 52 24.30 -2.77 -6.01
N ARG A 53 23.63 -3.36 -6.97
CA ARG A 53 24.19 -4.26 -7.98
C ARG A 53 23.36 -4.20 -9.26
N PRO A 54 23.95 -4.50 -10.42
CA PRO A 54 23.14 -4.76 -11.61
C PRO A 54 22.13 -5.87 -11.35
N ARG A 55 20.94 -5.78 -11.92
CA ARG A 55 19.84 -6.73 -11.72
C ARG A 55 19.43 -6.87 -10.25
N MET A 56 19.05 -5.75 -9.63
CA MET A 56 18.42 -5.77 -8.31
C MET A 56 17.20 -6.70 -8.31
N PRO A 57 16.99 -7.48 -7.25
CA PRO A 57 15.73 -8.22 -7.09
C PRO A 57 14.58 -7.23 -6.94
N SER A 58 13.43 -7.62 -7.45
CA SER A 58 12.21 -6.82 -7.44
C SER A 58 11.08 -7.63 -6.80
N LEU A 59 10.01 -6.98 -6.40
CA LEU A 59 8.87 -7.60 -5.72
C LEU A 59 7.58 -7.23 -6.45
N LEU A 60 6.67 -8.19 -6.59
CA LEU A 60 5.30 -7.94 -7.02
C LEU A 60 4.33 -8.33 -5.91
N ILE A 61 3.64 -7.34 -5.36
CA ILE A 61 2.61 -7.54 -4.33
C ILE A 61 1.26 -7.60 -5.02
N VAL A 62 0.58 -8.73 -4.91
CA VAL A 62 -0.71 -8.94 -5.57
C VAL A 62 -1.80 -9.30 -4.58
N GLY A 63 -3.03 -8.91 -4.88
CA GLY A 63 -4.21 -9.24 -4.08
C GLY A 63 -5.47 -8.62 -4.68
N GLU A 64 -6.61 -8.98 -4.17
CA GLU A 64 -7.89 -8.44 -4.61
C GLU A 64 -7.96 -6.91 -4.41
N SER A 65 -8.79 -6.24 -5.21
CA SER A 65 -9.07 -4.81 -5.02
C SER A 65 -9.59 -4.56 -3.61
N ASN A 66 -9.33 -3.38 -3.07
CA ASN A 66 -9.77 -2.96 -1.73
C ASN A 66 -9.26 -3.87 -0.57
N ASN A 67 -8.22 -4.69 -0.79
CA ASN A 67 -7.68 -5.61 0.22
C ASN A 67 -6.45 -5.07 0.98
N GLY A 68 -6.26 -3.75 1.02
CA GLY A 68 -5.26 -3.08 1.86
C GLY A 68 -3.85 -3.00 1.28
N LYS A 69 -3.58 -3.39 0.02
CA LYS A 69 -2.25 -3.29 -0.61
C LYS A 69 -1.66 -1.88 -0.54
N THR A 70 -2.39 -0.90 -1.06
CA THR A 70 -1.97 0.51 -1.06
C THR A 70 -1.79 1.05 0.36
N THR A 71 -2.61 0.60 1.32
CA THR A 71 -2.48 0.98 2.74
C THR A 71 -1.15 0.50 3.33
N ILE A 72 -0.73 -0.74 3.03
CA ILE A 72 0.57 -1.28 3.47
C ILE A 72 1.71 -0.44 2.89
N ILE A 73 1.66 -0.14 1.59
CA ILE A 73 2.70 0.64 0.91
C ILE A 73 2.76 2.08 1.44
N ARG A 74 1.63 2.72 1.68
CA ARG A 74 1.59 4.06 2.29
C ARG A 74 2.15 4.05 3.70
N ARG A 75 1.81 3.03 4.50
CA ARG A 75 2.39 2.87 5.84
C ARG A 75 3.91 2.70 5.80
N PHE A 76 4.41 1.89 4.87
CA PHE A 76 5.84 1.74 4.64
C PHE A 76 6.49 3.08 4.26
N TYR A 77 5.89 3.80 3.31
CA TYR A 77 6.36 5.13 2.91
C TYR A 77 6.39 6.12 4.07
N ASP A 78 5.35 6.13 4.91
CA ASP A 78 5.28 7.01 6.08
C ASP A 78 6.38 6.75 7.12
N LEU A 79 6.83 5.50 7.24
CA LEU A 79 7.85 5.10 8.21
C LEU A 79 9.27 5.35 7.72
N CYS A 80 9.57 5.07 6.46
CA CYS A 80 10.94 5.07 5.95
C CYS A 80 11.13 5.70 4.56
N GLY A 81 10.06 6.16 3.93
CA GLY A 81 10.09 6.71 2.57
C GLY A 81 10.02 8.23 2.48
N LYS A 82 9.72 8.94 3.57
CA LYS A 82 9.56 10.40 3.56
C LYS A 82 10.84 11.12 3.14
N ALA A 83 10.65 12.17 2.34
CA ALA A 83 11.76 13.03 1.95
C ALA A 83 12.30 13.83 3.15
N TYR A 84 13.59 14.04 3.16
CA TYR A 84 14.29 14.87 4.14
C TYR A 84 15.46 15.60 3.48
N VAL A 85 16.02 16.58 4.18
CA VAL A 85 17.26 17.25 3.78
C VAL A 85 18.38 16.69 4.66
N ASN A 86 19.48 16.27 4.04
CA ASN A 86 20.66 15.79 4.76
C ASN A 86 21.55 16.97 5.23
N ASP A 87 22.64 16.65 5.93
CA ASP A 87 23.58 17.64 6.47
C ASP A 87 24.31 18.43 5.37
N ASP A 88 24.40 17.89 4.16
CA ASP A 88 24.99 18.54 2.98
C ASP A 88 23.97 19.42 2.23
N ALA A 89 22.78 19.64 2.77
CA ALA A 89 21.66 20.36 2.18
C ALA A 89 21.07 19.70 0.91
N ASP A 90 21.31 18.41 0.68
CA ASP A 90 20.70 17.65 -0.41
C ASP A 90 19.29 17.18 -0.05
N ALA A 91 18.37 17.28 -1.00
CA ALA A 91 17.02 16.72 -0.87
C ALA A 91 17.04 15.22 -1.11
N ILE A 92 16.85 14.44 -0.08
CA ILE A 92 16.84 12.96 -0.12
C ILE A 92 15.41 12.44 -0.19
N LYS A 93 15.13 11.54 -1.13
CA LYS A 93 13.84 10.84 -1.27
C LYS A 93 14.09 9.32 -1.36
N PRO A 94 14.15 8.61 -0.24
CA PRO A 94 14.54 7.20 -0.22
C PRO A 94 13.58 6.29 -1.02
N VAL A 95 12.29 6.60 -1.00
CA VAL A 95 11.26 5.83 -1.70
C VAL A 95 10.47 6.76 -2.62
N ILE A 96 10.30 6.35 -3.86
CA ILE A 96 9.34 6.95 -4.79
C ILE A 96 8.13 6.02 -4.89
N LEU A 97 6.97 6.56 -4.56
CA LEU A 97 5.68 5.91 -4.74
C LEU A 97 4.95 6.57 -5.90
N ALA A 98 4.86 5.87 -7.01
CA ALA A 98 4.17 6.31 -8.22
C ALA A 98 3.02 5.36 -8.56
N GLU A 99 2.10 5.81 -9.36
CA GLU A 99 1.03 5.02 -9.93
C GLU A 99 1.36 4.70 -11.40
N ALA A 100 1.07 3.48 -11.83
CA ALA A 100 1.22 3.10 -13.22
C ALA A 100 0.29 3.96 -14.10
N PRO A 101 0.71 4.33 -15.31
CA PRO A 101 -0.20 5.00 -16.24
C PRO A 101 -1.42 4.11 -16.54
N PRO A 102 -2.59 4.68 -16.88
CA PRO A 102 -3.84 3.94 -17.07
C PRO A 102 -3.80 2.95 -18.25
N SER A 103 -2.77 3.04 -19.07
CA SER A 103 -2.44 2.07 -20.12
C SER A 103 -0.93 1.94 -20.25
N ALA A 104 -0.47 0.86 -20.87
CA ALA A 104 0.96 0.66 -21.15
C ALA A 104 1.50 1.80 -22.02
N ASP A 105 2.22 2.72 -21.38
CA ASP A 105 2.82 3.90 -21.99
C ASP A 105 4.15 4.25 -21.30
N GLU A 106 5.25 4.09 -22.03
CA GLU A 106 6.59 4.40 -21.52
C GLU A 106 6.71 5.88 -21.14
N LYS A 107 6.18 6.77 -22.00
CA LYS A 107 6.23 8.22 -21.74
C LYS A 107 5.39 8.59 -20.53
N GLY A 108 4.20 8.05 -20.42
CA GLY A 108 3.31 8.21 -19.26
C GLY A 108 3.96 7.75 -17.96
N LEU A 109 4.72 6.65 -17.99
CA LEU A 109 5.47 6.18 -16.83
C LEU A 109 6.51 7.22 -16.37
N TYR A 110 7.31 7.77 -17.29
CA TYR A 110 8.30 8.79 -16.91
C TYR A 110 7.64 10.06 -16.39
N ILE A 111 6.51 10.47 -16.97
CA ILE A 111 5.73 11.64 -16.49
C ILE A 111 5.26 11.38 -15.05
N SER A 112 4.63 10.23 -14.79
CA SER A 112 4.18 9.86 -13.44
C SER A 112 5.32 9.90 -12.41
N LEU A 113 6.53 9.47 -12.81
CA LEU A 113 7.72 9.55 -11.95
C LEU A 113 8.19 10.99 -11.72
N LEU A 114 8.22 11.83 -12.76
CA LEU A 114 8.63 13.24 -12.64
C LEU A 114 7.68 14.05 -11.72
N GLU A 115 6.38 13.75 -11.77
CA GLU A 115 5.39 14.38 -10.90
C GLU A 115 5.66 14.11 -9.40
N ARG A 116 6.24 12.96 -9.07
CA ARG A 116 6.65 12.66 -7.67
C ARG A 116 7.79 13.54 -7.16
N PHE A 117 8.55 14.16 -8.09
CA PHE A 117 9.59 15.14 -7.76
C PHE A 117 9.12 16.58 -7.92
N PHE A 118 7.87 16.81 -8.33
CA PHE A 118 7.38 18.15 -8.73
C PHE A 118 8.24 18.78 -9.83
N ALA A 119 8.84 17.92 -10.67
CA ALA A 119 9.73 18.35 -11.73
C ALA A 119 8.95 18.84 -12.95
N PRO A 120 9.30 20.00 -13.54
CA PRO A 120 8.61 20.51 -14.72
C PRO A 120 8.94 19.65 -15.95
N TYR A 121 7.92 19.39 -16.76
CA TYR A 121 8.02 18.74 -18.06
C TYR A 121 7.06 19.39 -19.07
N ARG A 122 7.27 19.13 -20.35
CA ARG A 122 6.36 19.54 -21.42
C ARG A 122 5.76 18.31 -22.11
N ALA A 123 4.51 18.40 -22.50
CA ALA A 123 3.83 17.33 -23.25
C ALA A 123 4.57 16.97 -24.56
N SER A 124 5.29 17.94 -25.16
CA SER A 124 6.09 17.77 -26.37
C SER A 124 7.48 17.18 -26.13
N ASP A 125 7.91 17.02 -24.87
CA ASP A 125 9.24 16.45 -24.58
C ASP A 125 9.34 15.01 -25.10
N SER A 126 10.52 14.67 -25.63
CA SER A 126 10.77 13.31 -26.11
C SER A 126 10.90 12.33 -24.93
N THR A 127 10.54 11.07 -25.16
CA THR A 127 10.71 9.98 -24.18
C THR A 127 12.17 9.90 -23.65
N ALA A 128 13.13 10.11 -24.53
CA ALA A 128 14.56 10.12 -24.16
C ALA A 128 14.90 11.26 -23.18
N LYS A 129 14.34 12.45 -23.38
CA LYS A 129 14.55 13.58 -22.46
C LYS A 129 13.90 13.31 -21.09
N LEU A 130 12.65 12.83 -21.07
CA LEU A 130 11.96 12.50 -19.82
C LEU A 130 12.70 11.41 -19.04
N ARG A 131 13.15 10.35 -19.73
CA ARG A 131 13.99 9.30 -19.15
C ARG A 131 15.25 9.86 -18.50
N TYR A 132 15.99 10.73 -19.22
CA TYR A 132 17.19 11.36 -18.68
C TYR A 132 16.89 12.15 -17.40
N GLN A 133 15.80 12.95 -17.39
CA GLN A 133 15.39 13.71 -16.23
C GLN A 133 15.05 12.80 -15.03
N VAL A 134 14.32 11.73 -15.26
CA VAL A 134 13.99 10.73 -14.22
C VAL A 134 15.26 10.15 -13.63
N ILE A 135 16.17 9.64 -14.46
CA ILE A 135 17.42 9.03 -13.99
C ILE A 135 18.27 10.04 -13.20
N HIS A 136 18.36 11.27 -13.69
CA HIS A 136 19.08 12.35 -13.00
C HIS A 136 18.50 12.64 -11.61
N LEU A 137 17.18 12.82 -11.51
CA LEU A 137 16.50 13.11 -10.23
C LEU A 137 16.60 11.95 -9.26
N PHE A 138 16.45 10.71 -9.72
CA PHE A 138 16.62 9.53 -8.88
C PHE A 138 18.01 9.45 -8.26
N ARG A 139 19.05 9.77 -9.04
CA ARG A 139 20.44 9.82 -8.55
C ARG A 139 20.66 10.99 -7.60
N ALA A 140 20.20 12.19 -7.97
CA ALA A 140 20.35 13.40 -7.16
C ALA A 140 19.63 13.28 -5.81
N CYS A 141 18.43 12.72 -5.79
CA CYS A 141 17.66 12.52 -4.56
C CYS A 141 17.95 11.19 -3.85
N GLN A 142 18.99 10.45 -4.27
CA GLN A 142 19.44 9.20 -3.67
C GLN A 142 18.32 8.16 -3.46
N VAL A 143 17.45 8.00 -4.45
CA VAL A 143 16.34 7.03 -4.38
C VAL A 143 16.88 5.61 -4.20
N ARG A 144 16.30 4.87 -3.27
CA ARG A 144 16.68 3.49 -2.92
C ARG A 144 15.64 2.46 -3.33
N LEU A 145 14.37 2.86 -3.46
CA LEU A 145 13.27 1.98 -3.83
C LEU A 145 12.26 2.73 -4.72
N LEU A 146 11.83 2.09 -5.80
CA LEU A 146 10.70 2.54 -6.61
C LEU A 146 9.51 1.60 -6.39
N VAL A 147 8.39 2.14 -5.96
CA VAL A 147 7.10 1.44 -5.86
C VAL A 147 6.18 1.96 -6.96
N ILE A 148 5.60 1.04 -7.73
CA ILE A 148 4.62 1.34 -8.78
C ILE A 148 3.31 0.67 -8.39
N ASP A 149 2.34 1.47 -7.95
CA ASP A 149 0.97 0.99 -7.65
C ASP A 149 0.17 0.86 -8.95
N GLU A 150 -0.95 0.14 -8.91
CA GLU A 150 -1.80 -0.20 -10.05
C GLU A 150 -1.03 -0.88 -11.20
N PHE A 151 -0.04 -1.71 -10.86
CA PHE A 151 0.87 -2.35 -11.82
C PHE A 151 0.16 -3.15 -12.92
N HIS A 152 -1.04 -3.64 -12.64
CA HIS A 152 -1.87 -4.36 -13.60
C HIS A 152 -2.36 -3.46 -14.77
N SER A 153 -2.41 -2.13 -14.60
CA SER A 153 -2.75 -1.19 -15.69
C SER A 153 -1.79 -1.30 -16.87
N LEU A 154 -0.55 -1.78 -16.63
CA LEU A 154 0.44 -2.05 -17.68
C LEU A 154 0.03 -3.19 -18.62
N LEU A 155 -1.02 -3.96 -18.31
CA LEU A 155 -1.64 -4.94 -19.23
C LEU A 155 -2.58 -4.29 -20.23
N THR A 156 -2.99 -3.04 -20.02
CA THR A 156 -3.91 -2.32 -20.90
C THR A 156 -3.14 -1.77 -22.09
N GLY A 157 -3.55 -2.15 -23.29
CA GLY A 157 -2.92 -1.72 -24.55
C GLY A 157 -2.33 -2.87 -25.35
N THR A 158 -1.62 -2.53 -26.43
CA THR A 158 -1.03 -3.55 -27.33
C THR A 158 0.16 -4.25 -26.70
N ALA A 159 0.43 -5.49 -27.10
CA ALA A 159 1.58 -6.26 -26.64
C ALA A 159 2.92 -5.53 -26.85
N THR A 160 3.04 -4.74 -27.91
CA THR A 160 4.23 -3.91 -28.18
C THR A 160 4.41 -2.86 -27.08
N LYS A 161 3.37 -2.10 -26.77
CA LYS A 161 3.41 -1.08 -25.71
C LYS A 161 3.66 -1.67 -24.33
N GLN A 162 3.08 -2.84 -24.03
CA GLN A 162 3.36 -3.56 -22.80
C GLN A 162 4.86 -3.93 -22.68
N ARG A 163 5.47 -4.39 -23.76
CA ARG A 163 6.93 -4.67 -23.80
C ARG A 163 7.76 -3.40 -23.65
N GLU A 164 7.39 -2.30 -24.31
CA GLU A 164 8.09 -1.02 -24.21
C GLU A 164 8.14 -0.53 -22.76
N VAL A 165 7.00 -0.46 -22.07
CA VAL A 165 6.97 0.00 -20.69
C VAL A 165 7.70 -0.93 -19.72
N MET A 166 7.64 -2.25 -19.94
CA MET A 166 8.38 -3.20 -19.14
C MET A 166 9.89 -3.11 -19.37
N ASN A 167 10.33 -2.83 -20.61
CA ASN A 167 11.72 -2.55 -20.93
C ASN A 167 12.19 -1.24 -20.26
N ALA A 168 11.35 -0.22 -20.18
CA ALA A 168 11.63 1.01 -19.45
C ALA A 168 11.84 0.75 -17.94
N ILE A 169 10.98 -0.05 -17.32
CA ILE A 169 11.10 -0.46 -15.91
C ILE A 169 12.42 -1.23 -15.69
N LYS A 170 12.75 -2.18 -16.58
CA LYS A 170 13.99 -2.93 -16.54
C LYS A 170 15.23 -2.02 -16.69
N LEU A 171 15.15 -1.04 -17.59
CA LEU A 171 16.21 -0.06 -17.80
C LEU A 171 16.43 0.76 -16.53
N LEU A 172 15.36 1.28 -15.92
CA LEU A 172 15.45 2.03 -14.66
C LEU A 172 16.10 1.19 -13.55
N CYS A 173 15.67 -0.07 -13.37
CA CYS A 173 16.25 -0.98 -12.39
C CYS A 173 17.77 -1.17 -12.60
N ASN A 174 18.20 -1.32 -13.84
CA ASN A 174 19.62 -1.55 -14.17
C ASN A 174 20.47 -0.28 -14.05
N GLU A 175 19.98 0.85 -14.59
CA GLU A 175 20.71 2.13 -14.61
C GLU A 175 20.86 2.75 -13.21
N LEU A 176 19.83 2.56 -12.38
CA LEU A 176 19.79 3.12 -11.02
C LEU A 176 20.31 2.13 -9.97
N CYS A 177 20.42 0.84 -10.31
CA CYS A 177 20.75 -0.23 -9.36
C CYS A 177 19.85 -0.21 -8.11
N ILE A 178 18.54 -0.02 -8.31
CA ILE A 178 17.53 -0.02 -7.25
C ILE A 178 16.51 -1.13 -7.49
N PRO A 179 15.93 -1.72 -6.42
CA PRO A 179 14.80 -2.62 -6.54
C PRO A 179 13.54 -1.87 -6.97
N ILE A 180 12.65 -2.59 -7.67
CA ILE A 180 11.34 -2.09 -8.08
C ILE A 180 10.27 -2.98 -7.47
N VAL A 181 9.24 -2.35 -6.91
CA VAL A 181 8.09 -3.03 -6.33
C VAL A 181 6.86 -2.69 -7.16
N GLY A 182 6.26 -3.71 -7.78
CA GLY A 182 4.95 -3.58 -8.39
C GLY A 182 3.86 -3.93 -7.36
N VAL A 183 2.76 -3.20 -7.39
CA VAL A 183 1.58 -3.47 -6.55
C VAL A 183 0.35 -3.50 -7.43
N GLY A 184 -0.47 -4.55 -7.33
CA GLY A 184 -1.64 -4.64 -8.20
C GLY A 184 -2.59 -5.78 -7.87
N THR A 185 -3.54 -6.01 -8.76
CA THR A 185 -4.42 -7.19 -8.69
C THR A 185 -3.65 -8.45 -9.08
N ARG A 186 -4.25 -9.62 -8.86
CA ARG A 186 -3.65 -10.91 -9.27
C ARG A 186 -3.29 -10.95 -10.75
N GLU A 187 -4.00 -10.20 -11.59
CA GLU A 187 -3.70 -10.09 -13.02
C GLU A 187 -2.32 -9.51 -13.30
N ALA A 188 -1.77 -8.69 -12.39
CA ALA A 188 -0.43 -8.11 -12.54
C ALA A 188 0.67 -9.17 -12.73
N VAL A 189 0.47 -10.41 -12.26
CA VAL A 189 1.40 -11.52 -12.51
C VAL A 189 1.56 -11.79 -14.00
N ARG A 190 0.51 -11.57 -14.81
CA ARG A 190 0.54 -11.75 -16.27
C ARG A 190 1.53 -10.80 -16.96
N VAL A 191 1.78 -9.62 -16.37
CA VAL A 191 2.79 -8.68 -16.89
C VAL A 191 4.17 -9.34 -16.90
N LEU A 192 4.49 -10.10 -15.85
CA LEU A 192 5.78 -10.78 -15.73
C LEU A 192 5.94 -11.91 -16.75
N HIS A 193 4.84 -12.55 -17.14
CA HIS A 193 4.87 -13.63 -18.12
C HIS A 193 5.04 -13.16 -19.58
N SER A 194 4.96 -11.85 -19.84
CA SER A 194 5.19 -11.29 -21.18
C SER A 194 6.64 -11.47 -21.65
N ASP A 195 7.60 -11.60 -20.72
CA ASP A 195 9.01 -11.89 -21.00
C ASP A 195 9.64 -12.67 -19.83
N PRO A 196 10.25 -13.86 -20.07
CA PRO A 196 10.95 -14.64 -19.05
C PRO A 196 12.01 -13.87 -18.26
N GLN A 197 12.61 -12.83 -18.87
CA GLN A 197 13.60 -11.98 -18.19
C GLN A 197 12.97 -11.11 -17.09
N HIS A 198 11.67 -10.80 -17.17
CA HIS A 198 10.96 -10.09 -16.12
C HIS A 198 10.56 -11.07 -15.01
N ALA A 199 10.04 -12.24 -15.37
CA ALA A 199 9.66 -13.28 -14.42
C ALA A 199 10.83 -13.67 -13.47
N SER A 200 12.05 -13.74 -13.98
CA SER A 200 13.23 -14.11 -13.19
C SER A 200 13.73 -13.05 -12.19
N ARG A 201 13.15 -11.86 -12.20
CA ARG A 201 13.57 -10.74 -11.33
C ARG A 201 12.59 -10.41 -10.22
N PHE A 202 11.32 -10.78 -10.41
CA PHE A 202 10.27 -10.44 -9.49
C PHE A 202 9.88 -11.65 -8.64
N ASP A 203 10.08 -11.54 -7.34
CA ASP A 203 9.42 -12.41 -6.37
C ASP A 203 7.97 -11.96 -6.25
N VAL A 204 7.03 -12.90 -6.14
CA VAL A 204 5.60 -12.59 -6.02
C VAL A 204 5.13 -12.88 -4.61
N VAL A 205 4.57 -11.87 -3.96
CA VAL A 205 3.92 -11.97 -2.65
C VAL A 205 2.44 -11.72 -2.80
N SER A 206 1.63 -12.67 -2.35
CA SER A 206 0.18 -12.57 -2.40
C SER A 206 -0.39 -12.05 -1.08
N LEU A 207 -1.34 -11.13 -1.18
CA LEU A 207 -2.20 -10.69 -0.08
C LEU A 207 -3.59 -11.32 -0.29
N PRO A 208 -3.83 -12.51 0.28
CA PRO A 208 -5.08 -13.24 0.06
C PRO A 208 -6.24 -12.56 0.78
N LEU A 209 -7.47 -12.90 0.40
CA LEU A 209 -8.65 -12.64 1.22
C LEU A 209 -8.51 -13.40 2.55
N TRP A 210 -9.07 -12.84 3.60
CA TRP A 210 -9.08 -13.48 4.91
C TRP A 210 -9.97 -14.73 4.90
N ALA A 211 -9.44 -15.82 5.38
CA ALA A 211 -10.23 -17.02 5.64
C ALA A 211 -10.87 -16.94 7.03
N LEU A 212 -12.03 -17.56 7.21
CA LEU A 212 -12.68 -17.65 8.52
C LEU A 212 -11.89 -18.62 9.43
N ASN A 213 -10.92 -18.07 10.15
CA ASN A 213 -10.03 -18.81 11.05
C ASN A 213 -9.63 -17.96 12.27
N LYS A 214 -8.72 -18.51 13.10
CA LYS A 214 -8.23 -17.80 14.29
C LYS A 214 -7.53 -16.47 13.97
N ASP A 215 -6.90 -16.32 12.81
CA ASP A 215 -6.20 -15.09 12.44
C ASP A 215 -7.20 -14.00 12.05
N PHE A 216 -8.31 -14.35 11.41
CA PHE A 216 -9.43 -13.44 11.20
C PHE A 216 -10.06 -12.97 12.51
N GLN A 217 -10.22 -13.87 13.49
CA GLN A 217 -10.69 -13.50 14.83
C GLN A 217 -9.73 -12.54 15.54
N LYS A 218 -8.42 -12.76 15.44
CA LYS A 218 -7.40 -11.83 15.96
C LYS A 218 -7.46 -10.47 15.26
N LEU A 219 -7.69 -10.45 13.94
CA LEU A 219 -7.88 -9.22 13.18
C LEU A 219 -9.09 -8.45 13.72
N LEU A 220 -10.24 -9.10 13.91
CA LEU A 220 -11.43 -8.47 14.48
C LEU A 220 -11.19 -7.93 15.90
N ALA A 221 -10.46 -8.68 16.74
CA ALA A 221 -10.06 -8.20 18.08
C ALA A 221 -9.13 -6.96 17.98
N SER A 222 -8.30 -6.88 16.94
CA SER A 222 -7.44 -5.71 16.71
C SER A 222 -8.25 -4.50 16.23
N PHE A 223 -9.26 -4.72 15.38
CA PHE A 223 -10.19 -3.67 14.98
C PHE A 223 -10.98 -3.15 16.19
N GLU A 224 -11.52 -4.04 17.02
CA GLU A 224 -12.29 -3.66 18.21
C GLU A 224 -11.54 -2.67 19.10
N LYS A 225 -10.23 -2.88 19.28
CA LYS A 225 -9.36 -1.97 20.06
C LYS A 225 -9.25 -0.55 19.49
N ALA A 226 -9.60 -0.36 18.24
CA ALA A 226 -9.54 0.94 17.54
C ALA A 226 -10.93 1.58 17.34
N LEU A 227 -12.01 0.87 17.68
CA LEU A 227 -13.38 1.39 17.56
C LEU A 227 -13.76 2.19 18.81
N PRO A 228 -14.28 3.44 18.67
CA PRO A 228 -14.59 4.31 19.80
C PRO A 228 -15.97 3.98 20.44
N LEU A 229 -16.16 2.73 20.85
CA LEU A 229 -17.39 2.25 21.48
C LEU A 229 -17.21 2.07 22.99
N LYS A 230 -18.19 2.49 23.79
CA LYS A 230 -18.09 2.47 25.24
C LYS A 230 -18.22 1.07 25.85
N LYS A 231 -18.83 0.14 25.12
CA LYS A 231 -18.97 -1.26 25.53
C LYS A 231 -18.18 -2.18 24.60
N ALA A 232 -17.70 -3.28 25.12
CA ALA A 232 -17.03 -4.30 24.34
C ALA A 232 -18.03 -5.04 23.44
N SER A 233 -17.78 -5.03 22.14
CA SER A 233 -18.59 -5.74 21.13
C SER A 233 -18.23 -7.23 21.01
N ARG A 234 -17.02 -7.60 21.42
CA ARG A 234 -16.49 -8.97 21.34
C ARG A 234 -16.50 -9.53 19.92
N LEU A 235 -16.09 -8.71 18.95
CA LEU A 235 -16.12 -9.01 17.51
C LEU A 235 -15.41 -10.32 17.12
N HIS A 236 -14.47 -10.78 17.94
CA HIS A 236 -13.70 -12.02 17.73
C HIS A 236 -14.51 -13.29 18.06
N GLN A 237 -15.70 -13.20 18.65
CA GLN A 237 -16.52 -14.38 18.93
C GLN A 237 -16.96 -15.06 17.64
N PRO A 238 -17.08 -16.42 17.63
CA PRO A 238 -17.31 -17.17 16.40
C PRO A 238 -18.54 -16.73 15.61
N GLU A 239 -19.63 -16.37 16.30
CA GLU A 239 -20.90 -15.96 15.69
C GLU A 239 -20.73 -14.66 14.91
N LEU A 240 -20.19 -13.61 15.56
CA LEU A 240 -19.92 -12.32 14.92
C LEU A 240 -18.84 -12.43 13.86
N ALA A 241 -17.76 -13.18 14.13
CA ALA A 241 -16.71 -13.41 13.15
C ALA A 241 -17.24 -14.08 11.88
N SER A 242 -18.14 -15.08 12.02
CA SER A 242 -18.80 -15.72 10.89
C SER A 242 -19.67 -14.74 10.10
N LEU A 243 -20.45 -13.89 10.79
CA LEU A 243 -21.30 -12.90 10.17
C LEU A 243 -20.48 -11.86 9.40
N PHE A 244 -19.47 -11.26 10.03
CA PHE A 244 -18.61 -10.28 9.40
C PHE A 244 -17.85 -10.86 8.21
N HIS A 245 -17.37 -12.11 8.32
CA HIS A 245 -16.73 -12.80 7.21
C HIS A 245 -17.69 -13.05 6.05
N ALA A 246 -18.92 -13.50 6.33
CA ALA A 246 -19.91 -13.76 5.29
C ALA A 246 -20.30 -12.49 4.52
N ILE A 247 -20.41 -11.34 5.20
CA ILE A 247 -20.76 -10.06 4.57
C ILE A 247 -19.58 -9.46 3.79
N SER A 248 -18.37 -9.47 4.37
CA SER A 248 -17.18 -8.90 3.73
C SER A 248 -16.52 -9.80 2.69
N GLY A 249 -16.91 -11.09 2.63
CA GLY A 249 -16.22 -12.08 1.80
C GLY A 249 -14.73 -12.25 2.15
N GLY A 250 -14.33 -11.85 3.36
CA GLY A 250 -12.93 -11.82 3.78
C GLY A 250 -12.12 -10.68 3.17
N ASN A 251 -12.74 -9.70 2.50
CA ASN A 251 -12.06 -8.51 1.99
C ASN A 251 -11.84 -7.49 3.12
N LEU A 252 -10.60 -7.03 3.27
CA LEU A 252 -10.21 -6.17 4.39
C LEU A 252 -10.89 -4.79 4.34
N GLY A 253 -11.00 -4.19 3.17
CA GLY A 253 -11.62 -2.87 3.03
C GLY A 253 -13.12 -2.91 3.23
N ASP A 254 -13.79 -3.96 2.76
CA ASP A 254 -15.22 -4.16 2.96
C ASP A 254 -15.52 -4.46 4.44
N LEU A 255 -14.67 -5.24 5.11
CA LEU A 255 -14.74 -5.46 6.55
C LEU A 255 -14.58 -4.14 7.32
N HIS A 256 -13.57 -3.34 6.99
CA HIS A 256 -13.34 -2.05 7.63
C HIS A 256 -14.56 -1.13 7.46
N ARG A 257 -15.08 -1.00 6.24
CA ARG A 257 -16.27 -0.19 5.97
C ARG A 257 -17.46 -0.66 6.78
N LEU A 258 -17.70 -1.98 6.82
CA LEU A 258 -18.79 -2.56 7.60
C LEU A 258 -18.66 -2.24 9.09
N LEU A 259 -17.48 -2.38 9.67
CA LEU A 259 -17.22 -2.08 11.08
C LEU A 259 -17.40 -0.59 11.38
N VAL A 260 -16.99 0.31 10.48
CA VAL A 260 -17.19 1.75 10.63
C VAL A 260 -18.70 2.09 10.64
N GLU A 261 -19.48 1.56 9.69
CA GLU A 261 -20.92 1.83 9.61
C GLU A 261 -21.67 1.24 10.82
N CYS A 262 -21.35 0.03 11.24
CA CYS A 262 -21.93 -0.54 12.47
C CYS A 262 -21.57 0.30 13.71
N SER A 263 -20.35 0.80 13.80
CA SER A 263 -19.91 1.66 14.92
C SER A 263 -20.64 3.01 14.92
N LYS A 264 -20.86 3.61 13.76
CA LYS A 264 -21.64 4.85 13.63
C LYS A 264 -23.07 4.63 14.15
N ALA A 265 -23.72 3.57 13.68
CA ALA A 265 -25.08 3.23 14.13
C ALA A 265 -25.14 2.98 15.64
N ALA A 266 -24.16 2.28 16.22
CA ALA A 266 -24.08 2.00 17.65
C ALA A 266 -23.88 3.26 18.51
N ILE A 267 -23.12 4.24 18.01
CA ILE A 267 -22.94 5.53 18.69
C ILE A 267 -24.22 6.37 18.59
N GLU A 268 -24.85 6.43 17.43
CA GLU A 268 -26.05 7.22 17.16
C GLU A 268 -27.29 6.69 17.92
N SER A 269 -27.43 5.37 18.01
CA SER A 269 -28.52 4.73 18.79
C SER A 269 -28.29 4.80 20.30
N GLY A 270 -27.04 5.03 20.74
CA GLY A 270 -26.66 4.96 22.15
C GLY A 270 -26.48 3.55 22.70
N GLU A 271 -26.52 2.51 21.85
CA GLU A 271 -26.26 1.11 22.28
C GLU A 271 -24.80 0.91 22.67
N GLU A 272 -23.87 1.62 21.99
CA GLU A 272 -22.45 1.69 22.32
C GLU A 272 -21.71 0.34 22.17
N CYS A 273 -22.24 -0.61 21.41
CA CYS A 273 -21.62 -1.87 21.01
C CYS A 273 -22.25 -2.37 19.68
N ILE A 274 -21.53 -3.24 18.97
CA ILE A 274 -21.98 -3.91 17.74
C ILE A 274 -22.52 -5.30 18.11
#